data_8087ecb279470d2da2e6fa98c26ecc0b
#
_entry.id   8087ecb279470d2da2e6fa98c26ecc0b
#
_cell.length_a   1.000
_cell.length_b   1.000
_cell.length_c   1.000
_cell.angle_alpha   90.00
_cell.angle_beta   90.00
_cell.angle_gamma   90.00
#
_symmetry.space_group_name_H-M   'P 1'
#
loop_
_entity.id
_entity.type
_entity.pdbx_description
1 polymer ?
#
loop_
_entity_poly.entity_id
_entity_poly.type
_entity_poly.pdbx_seq_one_letter_code
_entity_poly.pdbx_strand_id
1 'polypeptide(L)'
;MTRFISVIALCAALFISTSPAYAEVKTLANPTAPEPVSAVTRKIESYMHGVDTVKARFVQTAPDGTQRIGTFYLDRPGRMRFEYDAPVRDLVVADGVQLFYYDGELKQTASAPVGQTLADFILRKNIKLSGDVKVTQMQEGGGLMQVTLTQIADPGAGTMTLGFTQNPFTLKKWRITDGTGQITEVELFDIQENVPVPATLFVYRDPNHPKGNYN
;
A
#
# COMPACT_ATOMS: atom_id res chain seq x y z
N MET A 1 -2.55 -23.04 -14.69
CA MET A 1 -3.30 -21.80 -14.98
C MET A 1 -3.63 -21.14 -13.65
N THR A 2 -2.64 -20.51 -13.03
CA THR A 2 -2.81 -19.93 -11.69
C THR A 2 -2.40 -18.47 -11.78
N ARG A 3 -3.33 -17.62 -12.20
CA ARG A 3 -3.21 -16.17 -12.16
C ARG A 3 -3.88 -15.71 -10.88
N PHE A 4 -3.16 -15.72 -9.77
CA PHE A 4 -3.77 -15.32 -8.52
C PHE A 4 -2.95 -14.31 -7.74
N ILE A 5 -3.59 -13.19 -7.55
CA ILE A 5 -3.75 -12.47 -6.30
C ILE A 5 -2.47 -11.85 -5.78
N SER A 6 -2.09 -10.78 -6.45
CA SER A 6 -1.06 -9.86 -5.94
C SER A 6 -1.57 -8.46 -5.64
N VAL A 7 -2.83 -8.33 -5.32
CA VAL A 7 -3.39 -7.02 -4.94
C VAL A 7 -3.72 -6.96 -3.46
N ILE A 8 -3.93 -8.11 -2.83
CA ILE A 8 -4.15 -8.20 -1.39
C ILE A 8 -3.30 -9.35 -0.88
N ALA A 9 -2.08 -9.06 -0.43
CA ALA A 9 -1.38 -9.95 0.49
C ALA A 9 -2.16 -9.89 1.81
N LEU A 10 -3.23 -10.64 1.85
CA LEU A 10 -4.09 -10.73 2.99
C LEU A 10 -4.37 -12.19 3.27
N CYS A 11 -4.12 -12.57 4.47
CA CYS A 11 -4.58 -13.77 5.14
C CYS A 11 -3.62 -14.93 5.27
N ALA A 12 -3.29 -15.10 6.53
CA ALA A 12 -3.21 -16.35 7.30
C ALA A 12 -2.98 -17.63 6.47
N ALA A 13 -1.75 -18.03 6.35
CA ALA A 13 -1.40 -19.41 6.03
C ALA A 13 -0.95 -20.13 7.29
N LEU A 14 -1.67 -21.18 7.63
CA LEU A 14 -1.29 -22.18 8.63
C LEU A 14 0.00 -22.92 8.20
N PHE A 15 0.84 -23.14 9.17
CA PHE A 15 2.13 -23.79 9.25
C PHE A 15 2.34 -25.08 8.46
N ILE A 16 3.51 -25.21 7.84
CA ILE A 16 4.40 -26.39 7.99
C ILE A 16 5.84 -25.90 7.83
N SER A 17 6.65 -26.13 8.87
CA SER A 17 8.06 -25.79 8.98
C SER A 17 8.97 -26.79 8.27
N THR A 18 9.80 -26.31 7.34
CA THR A 18 11.06 -26.98 7.00
C THR A 18 12.14 -25.91 6.81
N SER A 19 13.16 -25.93 7.64
CA SER A 19 14.29 -25.00 7.60
C SER A 19 15.27 -25.37 6.50
N PRO A 20 15.75 -24.42 5.71
CA PRO A 20 17.06 -24.49 5.09
C PRO A 20 18.06 -23.51 5.72
N ALA A 21 19.31 -23.93 5.73
CA ALA A 21 20.47 -23.25 6.28
C ALA A 21 20.69 -21.87 5.67
N TYR A 22 20.86 -20.86 6.55
CA TYR A 22 21.14 -19.50 6.17
C TYR A 22 22.64 -19.24 6.10
N ALA A 23 23.08 -18.67 4.97
CA ALA A 23 24.38 -18.05 4.85
C ALA A 23 24.40 -16.75 5.67
N GLU A 24 25.46 -16.57 6.41
CA GLU A 24 25.69 -15.48 7.35
C GLU A 24 25.77 -14.13 6.62
N VAL A 25 24.75 -13.30 6.77
CA VAL A 25 24.79 -11.90 6.35
C VAL A 25 25.32 -11.07 7.50
N LYS A 26 26.46 -10.42 7.29
CA LYS A 26 27.12 -9.52 8.23
C LYS A 26 26.13 -8.51 8.81
N THR A 27 25.85 -8.67 10.10
CA THR A 27 25.04 -7.75 10.91
C THR A 27 25.72 -6.39 10.98
N LEU A 28 25.11 -5.38 10.40
CA LEU A 28 25.45 -4.00 10.72
C LEU A 28 24.87 -3.65 12.08
N ALA A 29 25.70 -3.01 12.91
CA ALA A 29 25.52 -2.77 14.33
C ALA A 29 24.13 -2.24 14.72
N ASN A 30 23.60 -2.79 15.81
CA ASN A 30 22.40 -2.36 16.50
C ASN A 30 22.67 -1.02 17.21
N PRO A 31 21.98 0.10 16.89
CA PRO A 31 22.13 1.33 17.67
C PRO A 31 21.26 1.27 18.92
N THR A 32 21.92 1.25 20.05
CA THR A 32 21.35 1.32 21.40
C THR A 32 21.21 2.79 21.81
N ALA A 33 20.10 3.43 21.50
CA ALA A 33 19.51 4.64 22.11
C ALA A 33 18.33 5.06 21.22
N PRO A 34 17.32 5.84 21.69
CA PRO A 34 16.36 6.44 20.78
C PRO A 34 17.11 7.43 19.88
N GLU A 35 17.46 6.96 18.70
CA GLU A 35 18.08 7.79 17.68
C GLU A 35 17.14 8.98 17.39
N PRO A 36 17.68 10.22 17.29
CA PRO A 36 16.86 11.33 16.84
C PRO A 36 16.33 10.97 15.46
N VAL A 37 14.99 11.03 15.31
CA VAL A 37 14.30 10.76 14.05
C VAL A 37 15.07 11.47 12.94
N SER A 38 15.56 10.76 11.94
CA SER A 38 16.40 11.30 10.89
C SER A 38 15.70 12.48 10.19
N ALA A 39 16.46 13.40 9.64
CA ALA A 39 15.87 14.53 8.90
C ALA A 39 14.95 14.04 7.77
N VAL A 40 15.32 12.93 7.14
CA VAL A 40 14.53 12.28 6.08
C VAL A 40 13.21 11.74 6.63
N THR A 41 13.23 11.06 7.78
CA THR A 41 12.02 10.53 8.41
C THR A 41 11.06 11.66 8.76
N ARG A 42 11.58 12.76 9.37
CA ARG A 42 10.75 13.95 9.66
C ARG A 42 10.16 14.57 8.40
N LYS A 43 10.94 14.63 7.32
CA LYS A 43 10.47 15.17 6.04
C LYS A 43 9.34 14.34 5.46
N ILE A 44 9.47 13.00 5.49
CA ILE A 44 8.42 12.07 5.04
C ILE A 44 7.18 12.22 5.91
N GLU A 45 7.31 12.18 7.23
CA GLU A 45 6.18 12.32 8.16
C GLU A 45 5.47 13.67 7.97
N SER A 46 6.22 14.76 7.85
CA SER A 46 5.66 16.11 7.61
C SER A 46 4.89 16.18 6.29
N TYR A 47 5.44 15.63 5.20
CA TYR A 47 4.75 15.56 3.93
C TYR A 47 3.45 14.74 4.06
N MET A 48 3.55 13.53 4.63
CA MET A 48 2.41 12.65 4.78
C MET A 48 1.31 13.23 5.66
N HIS A 49 1.64 14.06 6.67
CA HIS A 49 0.67 14.79 7.48
C HIS A 49 0.03 15.98 6.75
N GLY A 50 0.72 16.55 5.79
CA GLY A 50 0.23 17.69 5.00
C GLY A 50 -0.68 17.31 3.83
N VAL A 51 -0.85 16.01 3.55
CA VAL A 51 -1.65 15.51 2.43
C VAL A 51 -2.85 14.74 2.96
N ASP A 52 -4.04 15.34 2.93
CA ASP A 52 -5.29 14.70 3.36
C ASP A 52 -5.97 13.95 2.22
N THR A 53 -6.03 14.56 1.03
CA THR A 53 -6.67 13.96 -0.14
C THR A 53 -5.73 13.93 -1.33
N VAL A 54 -5.89 12.91 -2.18
CA VAL A 54 -5.16 12.78 -3.44
C VAL A 54 -6.11 12.30 -4.52
N LYS A 55 -5.95 12.88 -5.72
CA LYS A 55 -6.45 12.32 -6.97
C LYS A 55 -5.27 12.19 -7.92
N ALA A 56 -5.05 11.02 -8.50
CA ALA A 56 -3.93 10.77 -9.42
C ALA A 56 -4.30 9.71 -10.46
N ARG A 57 -3.60 9.70 -11.57
CA ARG A 57 -3.53 8.53 -12.44
C ARG A 57 -2.51 7.56 -11.86
N PHE A 58 -2.69 6.27 -12.09
CA PHE A 58 -1.71 5.27 -11.67
C PHE A 58 -1.43 4.24 -12.76
N VAL A 59 -0.23 3.66 -12.69
CA VAL A 59 0.11 2.39 -13.32
C VAL A 59 0.47 1.41 -12.20
N GLN A 60 -0.22 0.29 -12.16
CA GLN A 60 0.10 -0.84 -11.30
C GLN A 60 0.80 -1.91 -12.12
N THR A 61 1.94 -2.38 -11.63
CA THR A 61 2.66 -3.53 -12.19
C THR A 61 2.52 -4.70 -11.22
N ALA A 62 1.91 -5.78 -11.69
CA ALA A 62 1.74 -7.02 -10.95
C ALA A 62 3.04 -7.87 -10.97
N PRO A 63 3.17 -8.91 -10.12
CA PRO A 63 4.36 -9.77 -10.06
C PRO A 63 4.71 -10.46 -11.36
N ASP A 64 3.74 -10.74 -12.21
CA ASP A 64 3.92 -11.32 -13.53
C ASP A 64 4.31 -10.29 -14.62
N GLY A 65 4.51 -9.03 -14.22
CA GLY A 65 4.81 -7.90 -15.11
C GLY A 65 3.59 -7.30 -15.82
N THR A 66 2.39 -7.83 -15.60
CA THR A 66 1.16 -7.25 -16.16
C THR A 66 0.94 -5.85 -15.63
N GLN A 67 0.66 -4.91 -16.52
CA GLN A 67 0.36 -3.52 -16.16
C GLN A 67 -1.12 -3.22 -16.28
N ARG A 68 -1.63 -2.48 -15.31
CA ARG A 68 -3.00 -1.96 -15.26
C ARG A 68 -2.96 -0.47 -14.94
N ILE A 69 -3.81 0.28 -15.62
CA ILE A 69 -3.89 1.74 -15.49
C ILE A 69 -5.24 2.10 -14.90
N GLY A 70 -5.30 3.23 -14.20
CA GLY A 70 -6.56 3.70 -13.63
C GLY A 70 -6.44 5.04 -12.92
N THR A 71 -7.45 5.35 -12.11
CA THR A 71 -7.48 6.53 -11.25
C THR A 71 -7.44 6.12 -9.79
N PHE A 72 -6.54 6.72 -9.05
CA PHE A 72 -6.38 6.56 -7.62
C PHE A 72 -6.99 7.76 -6.89
N TYR A 73 -7.75 7.46 -5.83
CA TYR A 73 -8.29 8.45 -4.92
C TYR A 73 -7.90 8.08 -3.49
N LEU A 74 -7.50 9.07 -2.72
CA LEU A 74 -7.21 8.99 -1.29
C LEU A 74 -8.00 10.06 -0.56
N ASP A 75 -8.55 9.72 0.60
CA ASP A 75 -9.16 10.65 1.54
C ASP A 75 -8.91 10.13 2.96
N ARG A 76 -7.90 10.66 3.62
CA ARG A 76 -7.51 10.23 4.97
C ARG A 76 -8.44 10.77 6.05
N PRO A 77 -8.65 9.98 7.09
CA PRO A 77 -8.09 8.66 7.36
C PRO A 77 -8.88 7.51 6.72
N GLY A 78 -8.15 6.46 6.34
CA GLY A 78 -8.70 5.14 6.07
C GLY A 78 -9.38 4.94 4.72
N ARG A 79 -9.57 5.98 3.92
CA ARG A 79 -10.32 5.89 2.67
C ARG A 79 -9.42 5.96 1.44
N MET A 80 -9.58 5.01 0.53
CA MET A 80 -8.94 5.03 -0.79
C MET A 80 -9.77 4.27 -1.82
N ARG A 81 -9.53 4.56 -3.08
CA ARG A 81 -10.11 3.85 -4.21
C ARG A 81 -9.12 3.73 -5.35
N PHE A 82 -9.01 2.52 -5.91
CA PHE A 82 -8.42 2.28 -7.23
C PHE A 82 -9.53 1.92 -8.18
N GLU A 83 -9.66 2.72 -9.22
CA GLU A 83 -10.61 2.53 -10.29
C GLU A 83 -9.84 2.29 -11.58
N TYR A 84 -9.87 1.04 -12.06
CA TYR A 84 -9.10 0.64 -13.23
C TYR A 84 -9.83 1.04 -14.51
N ASP A 85 -9.06 1.38 -15.53
CA ASP A 85 -9.58 1.70 -16.85
C ASP A 85 -10.10 0.42 -17.54
N ALA A 86 -11.12 0.60 -18.39
CA ALA A 86 -11.61 -0.49 -19.24
C ALA A 86 -10.47 -1.07 -20.11
N PRO A 87 -10.43 -2.38 -20.35
CA PRO A 87 -11.47 -3.36 -20.05
C PRO A 87 -11.40 -3.99 -18.65
N VAL A 88 -10.46 -3.58 -17.79
CA VAL A 88 -10.28 -4.11 -16.45
C VAL A 88 -11.48 -3.72 -15.59
N ARG A 89 -12.07 -4.71 -14.91
CA ARG A 89 -13.25 -4.51 -14.04
C ARG A 89 -12.93 -4.66 -12.56
N ASP A 90 -11.66 -4.77 -12.23
CA ASP A 90 -11.20 -4.83 -10.85
C ASP A 90 -11.49 -3.53 -10.13
N LEU A 91 -11.68 -3.61 -8.83
CA LEU A 91 -11.95 -2.46 -7.99
C LEU A 91 -11.34 -2.67 -6.60
N VAL A 92 -10.65 -1.66 -6.09
CA VAL A 92 -10.21 -1.63 -4.70
C VAL A 92 -10.85 -0.43 -4.02
N VAL A 93 -11.50 -0.65 -2.87
CA VAL A 93 -12.09 0.42 -2.06
C VAL A 93 -11.77 0.18 -0.60
N ALA A 94 -11.21 1.18 0.07
CA ALA A 94 -11.18 1.27 1.52
C ALA A 94 -12.20 2.33 1.96
N ASP A 95 -13.13 1.94 2.85
CA ASP A 95 -14.25 2.79 3.29
C ASP A 95 -13.98 3.51 4.61
N GLY A 96 -12.79 3.32 5.18
CA GLY A 96 -12.38 3.80 6.50
C GLY A 96 -12.26 2.70 7.54
N VAL A 97 -12.90 1.55 7.33
CA VAL A 97 -12.91 0.39 8.23
C VAL A 97 -12.41 -0.86 7.52
N GLN A 98 -12.97 -1.16 6.37
CA GLN A 98 -12.67 -2.32 5.55
C GLN A 98 -12.03 -1.91 4.23
N LEU A 99 -11.10 -2.73 3.78
CA LEU A 99 -10.57 -2.73 2.42
C LEU A 99 -11.28 -3.84 1.66
N PHE A 100 -11.91 -3.50 0.55
CA PHE A 100 -12.55 -4.42 -0.38
C PHE A 100 -11.73 -4.52 -1.65
N TYR A 101 -11.57 -5.72 -2.15
CA TYR A 101 -11.05 -6.01 -3.48
C TYR A 101 -12.08 -6.82 -4.25
N TYR A 102 -12.51 -6.31 -5.37
CA TYR A 102 -13.34 -7.01 -6.33
C TYR A 102 -12.49 -7.45 -7.52
N ASP A 103 -12.48 -8.76 -7.78
CA ASP A 103 -11.89 -9.37 -8.96
C ASP A 103 -12.96 -9.43 -10.07
N GLY A 104 -12.74 -8.66 -11.12
CA GLY A 104 -13.70 -8.54 -12.22
C GLY A 104 -13.76 -9.77 -13.15
N GLU A 105 -12.70 -10.60 -13.17
CA GLU A 105 -12.67 -11.86 -13.96
C GLU A 105 -13.41 -12.97 -13.21
N LEU A 106 -13.11 -13.14 -11.92
CA LEU A 106 -13.71 -14.17 -11.07
C LEU A 106 -15.09 -13.75 -10.53
N LYS A 107 -15.41 -12.47 -10.59
CA LYS A 107 -16.61 -11.86 -10.00
C LYS A 107 -16.72 -12.15 -8.49
N GLN A 108 -15.60 -12.06 -7.79
CA GLN A 108 -15.50 -12.33 -6.36
C GLN A 108 -15.00 -11.10 -5.61
N THR A 109 -15.50 -10.93 -4.38
CA THR A 109 -15.06 -9.89 -3.47
C THR A 109 -14.32 -10.52 -2.30
N ALA A 110 -13.16 -10.00 -1.98
CA ALA A 110 -12.45 -10.24 -0.73
C ALA A 110 -12.42 -8.96 0.10
N SER A 111 -12.38 -9.08 1.42
CA SER A 111 -12.25 -7.91 2.30
C SER A 111 -11.40 -8.21 3.53
N ALA A 112 -10.82 -7.14 4.08
CA ALA A 112 -10.08 -7.19 5.33
C ALA A 112 -10.12 -5.84 6.06
N PRO A 113 -9.98 -5.81 7.39
CA PRO A 113 -9.82 -4.57 8.13
C PRO A 113 -8.62 -3.77 7.62
N VAL A 114 -8.80 -2.46 7.38
CA VAL A 114 -7.74 -1.56 6.87
C VAL A 114 -6.48 -1.67 7.72
N GLY A 115 -6.59 -1.61 9.05
CA GLY A 115 -5.45 -1.66 9.96
C GLY A 115 -4.68 -2.99 9.98
N GLN A 116 -5.18 -4.05 9.32
CA GLN A 116 -4.49 -5.32 9.15
C GLN A 116 -3.84 -5.46 7.77
N THR A 117 -3.88 -4.42 6.96
CA THR A 117 -3.29 -4.41 5.62
C THR A 117 -2.08 -3.49 5.56
N LEU A 118 -1.17 -3.72 4.62
CA LEU A 118 -0.04 -2.81 4.37
C LEU A 118 -0.51 -1.43 3.84
N ALA A 119 -1.74 -1.34 3.33
CA ALA A 119 -2.35 -0.07 2.93
C ALA A 119 -2.49 0.92 4.09
N ASP A 120 -2.60 0.42 5.33
CA ASP A 120 -2.65 1.26 6.53
C ASP A 120 -1.46 2.23 6.64
N PHE A 121 -0.28 1.88 6.12
CA PHE A 121 0.89 2.77 6.11
C PHE A 121 0.67 4.10 5.37
N ILE A 122 -0.25 4.12 4.42
CA ILE A 122 -0.60 5.36 3.69
C ILE A 122 -1.98 5.90 4.07
N LEU A 123 -2.81 5.13 4.76
CA LEU A 123 -4.21 5.47 5.05
C LEU A 123 -4.43 6.03 6.45
N ARG A 124 -3.57 5.71 7.42
CA ARG A 124 -3.76 6.16 8.81
C ARG A 124 -3.66 7.69 8.95
N LYS A 125 -4.38 8.24 9.92
CA LYS A 125 -4.40 9.68 10.19
C LYS A 125 -3.02 10.20 10.62
N ASN A 126 -2.39 9.50 11.55
CA ASN A 126 -1.10 9.87 12.11
C ASN A 126 -0.02 8.94 11.58
N ILE A 127 0.63 9.35 10.51
CA ILE A 127 1.72 8.57 9.91
C ILE A 127 2.99 8.85 10.68
N LYS A 128 3.47 7.82 11.38
CA LYS A 128 4.77 7.81 12.04
C LYS A 128 5.58 6.64 11.52
N LEU A 129 6.85 6.89 11.25
CA LEU A 129 7.80 5.86 10.82
C LEU A 129 8.51 5.20 12.02
N SER A 130 7.76 5.07 13.13
CA SER A 130 8.21 4.50 14.40
C SER A 130 7.00 3.98 15.19
N GLY A 131 7.24 3.28 16.28
CA GLY A 131 6.18 2.72 17.14
C GLY A 131 5.78 1.33 16.68
N ASP A 132 4.64 1.18 16.03
CA ASP A 132 4.13 -0.08 15.45
C ASP A 132 4.72 -0.41 14.06
N VAL A 133 5.49 0.54 13.51
CA VAL A 133 6.16 0.45 12.20
C VAL A 133 7.67 0.51 12.40
N LYS A 134 8.40 -0.31 11.65
CA LYS A 134 9.85 -0.31 11.59
C LYS A 134 10.31 0.11 10.20
N VAL A 135 11.19 1.11 10.13
CA VAL A 135 11.97 1.40 8.92
C VAL A 135 13.07 0.36 8.82
N THR A 136 13.06 -0.42 7.75
CA THR A 136 14.06 -1.46 7.50
C THR A 136 15.13 -1.03 6.52
N GLN A 137 14.82 -0.07 5.65
CA GLN A 137 15.76 0.44 4.66
C GLN A 137 15.41 1.89 4.28
N MET A 138 16.44 2.70 4.05
CA MET A 138 16.36 3.99 3.38
C MET A 138 17.41 4.05 2.30
N GLN A 139 17.04 4.51 1.11
CA GLN A 139 17.97 4.63 -0.01
C GLN A 139 17.56 5.74 -0.97
N GLU A 140 18.53 6.31 -1.65
CA GLU A 140 18.30 7.17 -2.81
C GLU A 140 18.66 6.40 -4.07
N GLY A 141 17.80 6.47 -5.07
CA GLY A 141 18.04 5.80 -6.34
C GLY A 141 16.92 6.11 -7.35
N GLY A 142 17.29 6.17 -8.64
CA GLY A 142 16.31 6.47 -9.70
C GLY A 142 15.62 7.83 -9.55
N GLY A 143 16.27 8.82 -8.94
CA GLY A 143 15.68 10.14 -8.67
C GLY A 143 14.68 10.17 -7.51
N LEU A 144 14.56 9.10 -6.75
CA LEU A 144 13.64 8.98 -5.62
C LEU A 144 14.39 8.76 -4.31
N MET A 145 13.86 9.37 -3.24
CA MET A 145 14.09 8.94 -1.87
C MET A 145 13.15 7.80 -1.55
N GLN A 146 13.66 6.65 -1.14
CA GLN A 146 12.87 5.46 -0.84
C GLN A 146 13.00 5.07 0.62
N VAL A 147 11.88 4.70 1.26
CA VAL A 147 11.82 4.16 2.61
C VAL A 147 11.05 2.85 2.61
N THR A 148 11.63 1.80 3.16
CA THR A 148 10.99 0.49 3.30
C THR A 148 10.54 0.29 4.73
N LEU A 149 9.28 -0.10 4.88
CA LEU A 149 8.54 -0.23 6.13
C LEU A 149 8.05 -1.67 6.31
N THR A 150 8.01 -2.13 7.56
CA THR A 150 7.33 -3.36 7.95
C THR A 150 6.53 -3.13 9.23
N GLN A 151 5.49 -3.92 9.45
CA GLN A 151 4.76 -3.94 10.72
C GLN A 151 5.56 -4.70 11.76
N ILE A 152 5.66 -4.16 12.99
CA ILE A 152 6.40 -4.84 14.07
C ILE A 152 5.62 -6.04 14.58
N ALA A 153 4.29 -5.95 14.62
CA ALA A 153 3.42 -7.01 15.09
C ALA A 153 3.40 -8.23 14.15
N ASP A 154 3.56 -8.01 12.84
CA ASP A 154 3.59 -9.06 11.83
C ASP A 154 4.60 -8.73 10.71
N PRO A 155 5.89 -8.95 10.95
CA PRO A 155 6.92 -8.75 9.92
C PRO A 155 6.76 -9.69 8.72
N GLY A 156 6.09 -10.83 8.92
CA GLY A 156 5.82 -11.83 7.88
C GLY A 156 4.74 -11.41 6.87
N ALA A 157 3.91 -10.43 7.20
CA ALA A 157 2.91 -9.89 6.27
C ALA A 157 3.54 -9.25 5.02
N GLY A 158 4.84 -8.89 5.11
CA GLY A 158 5.59 -8.29 4.02
C GLY A 158 6.08 -6.88 4.32
N THR A 159 6.45 -6.16 3.27
CA THR A 159 6.99 -4.80 3.37
C THR A 159 6.32 -3.85 2.38
N MET A 160 6.31 -2.56 2.73
CA MET A 160 5.96 -1.49 1.82
C MET A 160 7.14 -0.55 1.65
N THR A 161 7.55 -0.33 0.40
CA THR A 161 8.55 0.69 0.06
C THR A 161 7.85 1.90 -0.55
N LEU A 162 7.96 3.05 0.10
CA LEU A 162 7.45 4.34 -0.39
C LEU A 162 8.57 5.09 -1.11
N GLY A 163 8.30 5.61 -2.30
CA GLY A 163 9.24 6.36 -3.12
C GLY A 163 8.75 7.79 -3.35
N PHE A 164 9.56 8.77 -2.96
CA PHE A 164 9.26 10.19 -3.05
C PHE A 164 10.20 10.88 -4.04
N THR A 165 9.65 11.74 -4.90
CA THR A 165 10.47 12.71 -5.61
C THR A 165 11.07 13.72 -4.62
N GLN A 166 12.16 14.39 -5.00
CA GLN A 166 12.83 15.30 -4.06
C GLN A 166 12.46 16.77 -4.31
N ASN A 167 12.12 17.13 -5.54
CA ASN A 167 11.78 18.49 -5.96
C ASN A 167 10.67 18.47 -7.03
N PRO A 168 9.40 18.73 -6.69
CA PRO A 168 8.86 18.83 -5.32
C PRO A 168 8.95 17.49 -4.57
N PHE A 169 8.88 17.55 -3.23
CA PHE A 169 8.84 16.34 -2.43
C PHE A 169 7.42 15.79 -2.41
N THR A 170 7.19 14.70 -3.16
CA THR A 170 5.86 14.14 -3.41
C THR A 170 5.94 12.62 -3.46
N LEU A 171 4.97 11.93 -2.87
CA LEU A 171 4.85 10.47 -3.00
C LEU A 171 4.57 10.12 -4.46
N LYS A 172 5.56 9.50 -5.11
CA LYS A 172 5.51 9.17 -6.53
C LYS A 172 5.11 7.72 -6.78
N LYS A 173 5.55 6.81 -5.90
CA LYS A 173 5.25 5.40 -6.04
C LYS A 173 5.35 4.64 -4.72
N TRP A 174 4.78 3.47 -4.70
CA TRP A 174 5.05 2.47 -3.67
C TRP A 174 5.15 1.08 -4.25
N ARG A 175 5.82 0.23 -3.51
CA ARG A 175 5.99 -1.19 -3.80
C ARG A 175 5.57 -1.99 -2.59
N ILE A 176 4.75 -2.99 -2.78
CA ILE A 176 4.42 -3.99 -1.79
C ILE A 176 5.20 -5.25 -2.15
N THR A 177 5.95 -5.77 -1.18
CA THR A 177 6.50 -7.12 -1.25
C THR A 177 5.75 -7.94 -0.21
N ASP A 178 4.95 -8.90 -0.64
CA ASP A 178 4.14 -9.72 0.27
C ASP A 178 4.97 -10.77 1.01
N GLY A 179 4.35 -11.51 1.95
CA GLY A 179 5.01 -12.56 2.73
C GLY A 179 5.56 -13.73 1.90
N THR A 180 5.18 -13.85 0.64
CA THR A 180 5.71 -14.84 -0.31
C THR A 180 6.82 -14.29 -1.21
N GLY A 181 7.15 -13.01 -1.06
CA GLY A 181 8.15 -12.30 -1.86
C GLY A 181 7.64 -11.79 -3.22
N GLN A 182 6.34 -11.85 -3.47
CA GLN A 182 5.77 -11.30 -4.70
C GLN A 182 5.69 -9.78 -4.61
N ILE A 183 6.01 -9.12 -5.73
CA ILE A 183 6.11 -7.66 -5.79
C ILE A 183 4.97 -7.10 -6.62
N THR A 184 4.24 -6.15 -6.03
CA THR A 184 3.31 -5.26 -6.74
C THR A 184 3.80 -3.83 -6.59
N GLU A 185 3.94 -3.12 -7.70
CA GLU A 185 4.34 -1.71 -7.71
C GLU A 185 3.21 -0.83 -8.25
N VAL A 186 2.99 0.32 -7.62
CA VAL A 186 2.08 1.36 -8.10
C VAL A 186 2.87 2.64 -8.27
N GLU A 187 2.81 3.22 -9.46
CA GLU A 187 3.37 4.53 -9.76
C GLU A 187 2.26 5.53 -10.08
N LEU A 188 2.37 6.74 -9.51
CA LEU A 188 1.39 7.81 -9.64
C LEU A 188 1.82 8.84 -10.68
N PHE A 189 0.84 9.35 -11.43
CA PHE A 189 0.98 10.43 -12.41
C PHE A 189 -0.13 11.45 -12.22
N ASP A 190 0.06 12.66 -12.71
CA ASP A 190 -0.94 13.74 -12.66
C ASP A 190 -1.50 13.93 -11.24
N ILE A 191 -0.58 13.93 -10.27
CA ILE A 191 -0.90 13.96 -8.84
C ILE A 191 -1.49 15.31 -8.47
N GLN A 192 -2.68 15.29 -7.89
CA GLN A 192 -3.36 16.45 -7.33
C GLN A 192 -3.59 16.18 -5.84
N GLU A 193 -2.90 16.95 -5.00
CA GLU A 193 -2.98 16.84 -3.56
C GLU A 193 -3.94 17.88 -2.99
N ASN A 194 -4.60 17.52 -1.87
CA ASN A 194 -5.51 18.40 -1.14
C ASN A 194 -6.64 19.00 -1.99
N VAL A 195 -7.12 18.20 -2.96
CA VAL A 195 -8.27 18.54 -3.80
C VAL A 195 -9.56 17.91 -3.26
N PRO A 196 -10.72 18.52 -3.52
CA PRO A 196 -11.99 17.92 -3.12
C PRO A 196 -12.20 16.55 -3.79
N VAL A 197 -12.49 15.53 -2.97
CA VAL A 197 -12.82 14.17 -3.42
C VAL A 197 -14.18 13.80 -2.84
N PRO A 198 -15.18 13.43 -3.68
CA PRO A 198 -16.50 13.07 -3.18
C PRO A 198 -16.47 11.84 -2.27
N ALA A 199 -17.03 11.94 -1.07
CA ALA A 199 -17.06 10.81 -0.11
C ALA A 199 -17.79 9.56 -0.65
N THR A 200 -18.69 9.75 -1.61
CA THR A 200 -19.41 8.66 -2.30
C THR A 200 -18.50 7.70 -3.07
N LEU A 201 -17.29 8.14 -3.45
CA LEU A 201 -16.29 7.28 -4.10
C LEU A 201 -15.78 6.16 -3.19
N PHE A 202 -15.85 6.36 -1.88
CA PHE A 202 -15.32 5.40 -0.90
C PHE A 202 -16.40 4.46 -0.34
N VAL A 203 -17.60 4.48 -0.91
CA VAL A 203 -18.63 3.50 -0.61
C VAL A 203 -18.44 2.29 -1.52
N TYR A 204 -18.10 1.14 -0.93
CA TYR A 204 -18.05 -0.10 -1.70
C TYR A 204 -19.47 -0.54 -2.08
N ARG A 205 -19.66 -0.83 -3.35
CA ARG A 205 -20.88 -1.45 -3.87
C ARG A 205 -20.46 -2.66 -4.67
N ASP A 206 -20.98 -3.82 -4.32
CA ASP A 206 -20.68 -5.05 -5.04
C ASP A 206 -21.11 -4.93 -6.51
N PRO A 207 -20.18 -5.00 -7.47
CA PRO A 207 -20.53 -4.91 -8.89
C PRO A 207 -21.45 -6.04 -9.39
N ASN A 208 -21.52 -7.18 -8.69
CA ASN A 208 -22.44 -8.26 -9.01
C ASN A 208 -23.86 -7.98 -8.53
N HIS A 209 -24.01 -7.09 -7.53
CA HIS A 209 -25.28 -6.71 -6.93
C HIS A 209 -25.45 -5.19 -6.89
N PRO A 210 -25.49 -4.50 -8.06
CA PRO A 210 -25.49 -3.03 -8.12
C PRO A 210 -26.74 -2.37 -7.52
N LYS A 211 -27.80 -3.12 -7.32
CA LYS A 211 -29.00 -2.69 -6.59
C LYS A 211 -28.99 -3.42 -5.26
N GLY A 212 -28.46 -2.76 -4.23
CA GLY A 212 -28.46 -3.30 -2.87
C GLY A 212 -29.88 -3.58 -2.39
N ASN A 213 -30.30 -4.83 -2.47
CA ASN A 213 -31.37 -5.34 -1.64
C ASN A 213 -30.74 -5.71 -0.29
N TYR A 214 -30.54 -4.72 0.55
CA TYR A 214 -30.41 -4.97 1.99
C TYR A 214 -31.84 -5.05 2.53
N ASN A 215 -32.39 -6.28 2.61
CA ASN A 215 -33.53 -6.57 3.47
C ASN A 215 -33.05 -6.70 4.91
#